data_6df0050896fc0cb979a8a7ffbf64156f
#
_entry.id   6df0050896fc0cb979a8a7ffbf64156f
#
_cell.length_a   1.000
_cell.length_b   1.000
_cell.length_c   1.000
_cell.angle_alpha   90.00
_cell.angle_beta   90.00
_cell.angle_gamma   90.00
#
_symmetry.space_group_name_H-M   'P 1'
#
loop_
_entity.id
_entity.type
_entity.pdbx_description
1 polymer ?
#
loop_
_entity_poly.entity_id
_entity_poly.type
_entity_poly.pdbx_seq_one_letter_code
_entity_poly.pdbx_strand_id
1 'polypeptide(L)'
;MTHEIPDDMYKEHILELYKSPSNFGALSAPTHEHTSYNSVCGDEITVQLLVKKGIIKDVKFSGSGCVIAMVASSLLTDSIKGKTVNSIKKLKAENVLDMLKMKLNPARIKCALLSLEAVRGALR
;
A
#
# COMPACT_ATOMS: atom_id res chain seq x y z
N MET A 1 -14.35 -22.08 -7.00
CA MET A 1 -14.28 -20.76 -6.45
C MET A 1 -15.12 -19.80 -7.26
N THR A 2 -15.81 -18.98 -6.60
CA THR A 2 -16.66 -18.01 -7.26
C THR A 2 -16.09 -16.63 -7.10
N HIS A 3 -16.05 -15.89 -8.16
CA HIS A 3 -15.70 -14.49 -8.09
C HIS A 3 -16.93 -13.70 -7.68
N GLU A 4 -16.85 -12.99 -6.60
CA GLU A 4 -17.94 -12.15 -6.16
C GLU A 4 -18.06 -10.92 -7.04
N ILE A 5 -16.93 -10.50 -7.65
CA ILE A 5 -16.88 -9.37 -8.56
C ILE A 5 -16.45 -9.87 -9.92
N PRO A 6 -17.19 -9.57 -10.99
CA PRO A 6 -16.77 -9.94 -12.34
C PRO A 6 -15.40 -9.38 -12.69
N ASP A 7 -14.61 -10.13 -13.43
CA ASP A 7 -13.25 -9.75 -13.79
C ASP A 7 -13.18 -8.38 -14.45
N ASP A 8 -14.15 -8.06 -15.31
CA ASP A 8 -14.16 -6.76 -15.99
C ASP A 8 -14.28 -5.60 -14.99
N MET A 9 -15.20 -5.74 -14.03
CA MET A 9 -15.42 -4.70 -13.02
C MET A 9 -14.21 -4.56 -12.12
N TYR A 10 -13.56 -5.67 -11.80
CA TYR A 10 -12.37 -5.63 -10.99
C TYR A 10 -11.22 -4.96 -11.72
N LYS A 11 -11.06 -5.24 -13.01
CA LYS A 11 -10.04 -4.59 -13.84
C LYS A 11 -10.26 -3.10 -13.93
N GLU A 12 -11.51 -2.66 -14.06
CA GLU A 12 -11.84 -1.23 -14.08
C GLU A 12 -11.45 -0.56 -12.77
N HIS A 13 -11.74 -1.21 -11.65
CA HIS A 13 -11.38 -0.70 -10.33
C HIS A 13 -9.86 -0.55 -10.18
N ILE A 14 -9.11 -1.56 -10.61
CA ILE A 14 -7.65 -1.52 -10.59
C ILE A 14 -7.12 -0.38 -11.45
N LEU A 15 -7.66 -0.21 -12.64
CA LEU A 15 -7.23 0.88 -13.53
C LEU A 15 -7.55 2.25 -12.96
N GLU A 16 -8.70 2.40 -12.31
CA GLU A 16 -9.05 3.65 -11.64
C GLU A 16 -8.07 3.98 -10.52
N LEU A 17 -7.73 3.00 -9.69
CA LEU A 17 -6.77 3.21 -8.62
C LEU A 17 -5.37 3.51 -9.16
N TYR A 18 -5.03 2.97 -10.32
CA TYR A 18 -3.75 3.27 -10.94
C TYR A 18 -3.72 4.70 -11.48
N LYS A 19 -4.81 5.14 -12.10
CA LYS A 19 -4.91 6.50 -12.66
C LYS A 19 -5.02 7.57 -11.59
N SER A 20 -5.75 7.26 -10.53
CA SER A 20 -5.99 8.19 -9.42
C SER A 20 -5.79 7.46 -8.10
N PRO A 21 -4.53 7.24 -7.71
CA PRO A 21 -4.24 6.50 -6.48
C PRO A 21 -4.78 7.21 -5.24
N SER A 22 -5.41 6.44 -4.35
CA SER A 22 -5.84 6.97 -3.07
C SER A 22 -4.61 7.32 -2.23
N ASN A 23 -4.64 8.47 -1.56
CA ASN A 23 -3.59 8.89 -0.64
C ASN A 23 -2.23 9.13 -1.31
N PHE A 24 -2.22 9.42 -2.59
CA PHE A 24 -0.98 9.75 -3.29
C PHE A 24 -0.61 11.20 -3.01
N GLY A 25 0.64 11.44 -2.66
CA GLY A 25 1.12 12.79 -2.39
C GLY A 25 2.04 12.82 -1.19
N ALA A 26 2.10 13.97 -0.53
CA ALA A 26 2.96 14.18 0.63
C ALA A 26 2.21 14.90 1.74
N LEU A 27 2.56 14.57 2.99
CA LEU A 27 2.05 15.27 4.16
C LEU A 27 2.92 16.49 4.42
N SER A 28 2.32 17.56 4.95
CA SER A 28 3.07 18.78 5.26
C SER A 28 3.99 18.60 6.47
N ALA A 29 3.59 17.76 7.43
CA ALA A 29 4.36 17.56 8.66
C ALA A 29 4.26 16.12 9.14
N PRO A 30 4.83 15.15 8.40
CA PRO A 30 4.77 13.76 8.83
C PRO A 30 5.59 13.53 10.08
N THR A 31 5.14 12.59 10.93
CA THR A 31 5.89 12.17 12.09
C THR A 31 6.81 11.01 11.76
N HIS A 32 6.48 10.23 10.74
CA HIS A 32 7.23 9.05 10.32
C HIS A 32 7.31 9.00 8.82
N GLU A 33 8.43 8.53 8.31
CA GLU A 33 8.62 8.41 6.87
C GLU A 33 9.63 7.30 6.58
N HIS A 34 9.41 6.57 5.51
CA HIS A 34 10.37 5.56 5.07
C HIS A 34 10.15 5.26 3.59
N THR A 35 11.25 4.99 2.89
CA THR A 35 11.23 4.61 1.48
C THR A 35 11.72 3.18 1.33
N SER A 36 10.99 2.38 0.58
CA SER A 36 11.39 1.02 0.23
C SER A 36 11.58 0.91 -1.27
N TYR A 37 12.50 0.04 -1.66
CA TYR A 37 12.87 -0.16 -3.06
C TYR A 37 12.71 -1.61 -3.45
N ASN A 38 12.28 -1.84 -4.68
CA ASN A 38 12.33 -3.15 -5.30
C ASN A 38 13.26 -3.04 -6.52
N SER A 39 14.51 -3.43 -6.35
CA SER A 39 15.52 -3.28 -7.39
C SER A 39 15.25 -4.15 -8.61
N VAL A 40 14.50 -5.25 -8.46
CA VAL A 40 14.17 -6.13 -9.58
C VAL A 40 13.26 -5.42 -10.58
N CYS A 41 12.25 -4.69 -10.08
CA CYS A 41 11.30 -3.99 -10.93
C CYS A 41 11.60 -2.50 -11.06
N GLY A 42 12.55 -1.99 -10.29
CA GLY A 42 12.83 -0.56 -10.28
C GLY A 42 11.78 0.26 -9.56
N ASP A 43 10.98 -0.36 -8.72
CA ASP A 43 9.92 0.33 -7.97
C ASP A 43 10.49 1.01 -6.72
N GLU A 44 9.92 2.15 -6.37
CA GLU A 44 10.30 2.89 -5.18
C GLU A 44 9.03 3.50 -4.58
N ILE A 45 8.77 3.19 -3.31
CA ILE A 45 7.59 3.70 -2.61
C ILE A 45 8.02 4.35 -1.30
N THR A 46 7.63 5.60 -1.11
CA THR A 46 7.81 6.33 0.14
C THR A 46 6.46 6.44 0.84
N VAL A 47 6.42 6.10 2.13
CA VAL A 47 5.22 6.26 2.94
C VAL A 47 5.50 7.31 4.00
N GLN A 48 4.57 8.24 4.15
CA GLN A 48 4.59 9.24 5.21
C GLN A 48 3.39 9.04 6.10
N LEU A 49 3.62 9.05 7.41
CA LEU A 49 2.58 8.85 8.40
C LEU A 49 2.51 10.03 9.35
N LEU A 50 1.29 10.39 9.73
CA LEU A 50 1.07 11.31 10.85
C LEU A 50 0.48 10.49 11.99
N VAL A 51 1.30 10.24 13.01
CA VAL A 51 0.89 9.41 14.14
C VAL A 51 0.70 10.31 15.36
N LYS A 52 -0.45 10.19 16.00
CA LYS A 52 -0.76 10.90 17.25
C LYS A 52 -1.41 9.94 18.22
N LYS A 53 -0.87 9.88 19.44
CA LYS A 53 -1.39 9.01 20.51
C LYS A 53 -1.53 7.55 20.05
N GLY A 54 -0.56 7.08 19.28
CA GLY A 54 -0.52 5.70 18.81
C GLY A 54 -1.51 5.37 17.71
N ILE A 55 -2.13 6.39 17.09
CA ILE A 55 -3.10 6.20 15.99
C ILE A 55 -2.58 6.88 14.75
N ILE A 56 -2.76 6.19 13.60
CA ILE A 56 -2.42 6.75 12.30
C ILE A 56 -3.50 7.76 11.91
N LYS A 57 -3.21 9.02 12.09
CA LYS A 57 -4.18 10.09 11.78
C LYS A 57 -4.27 10.38 10.30
N ASP A 58 -3.15 10.30 9.61
CA ASP A 58 -3.12 10.50 8.17
C ASP A 58 -1.96 9.72 7.58
N VAL A 59 -2.05 9.43 6.30
CA VAL A 59 -1.02 8.71 5.58
C VAL A 59 -1.04 9.13 4.12
N LYS A 60 0.16 9.27 3.55
CA LYS A 60 0.32 9.51 2.11
C LYS A 60 1.45 8.63 1.62
N PHE A 61 1.40 8.31 0.34
CA PHE A 61 2.53 7.63 -0.28
C PHE A 61 2.88 8.33 -1.59
N SER A 62 4.11 8.16 -2.01
CA SER A 62 4.60 8.69 -3.27
C SER A 62 5.64 7.73 -3.84
N GLY A 63 6.10 8.04 -5.04
CA GLY A 63 7.08 7.22 -5.71
C GLY A 63 6.60 6.74 -7.06
N SER A 64 7.29 5.78 -7.62
CA SER A 64 6.95 5.20 -8.91
C SER A 64 7.04 3.68 -8.84
N GLY A 65 6.13 3.03 -9.55
CA GLY A 65 6.11 1.58 -9.55
C GLY A 65 5.15 1.06 -10.60
N CYS A 66 5.11 -0.25 -10.74
CA CYS A 66 4.18 -0.89 -11.65
C CYS A 66 2.75 -0.76 -11.13
N VAL A 67 1.79 -1.17 -11.95
CA VAL A 67 0.38 -1.09 -11.60
C VAL A 67 0.10 -1.75 -10.24
N ILE A 68 0.67 -2.94 -10.01
CA ILE A 68 0.44 -3.67 -8.77
C ILE A 68 0.98 -2.92 -7.56
N ALA A 69 2.18 -2.34 -7.67
CA ALA A 69 2.76 -1.58 -6.56
C ALA A 69 1.90 -0.36 -6.21
N MET A 70 1.44 0.37 -7.21
CA MET A 70 0.64 1.57 -6.99
C MET A 70 -0.74 1.24 -6.42
N VAL A 71 -1.39 0.21 -6.95
CA VAL A 71 -2.71 -0.21 -6.47
C VAL A 71 -2.62 -0.76 -5.05
N ALA A 72 -1.64 -1.60 -4.77
CA ALA A 72 -1.44 -2.15 -3.43
C ALA A 72 -1.18 -1.03 -2.42
N SER A 73 -0.38 -0.03 -2.80
CA SER A 73 -0.11 1.13 -1.93
C SER A 73 -1.37 1.91 -1.63
N SER A 74 -2.23 2.11 -2.63
CA SER A 74 -3.51 2.80 -2.44
C SER A 74 -4.40 2.05 -1.46
N LEU A 75 -4.53 0.74 -1.66
CA LEU A 75 -5.39 -0.09 -0.81
C LEU A 75 -4.86 -0.18 0.61
N LEU A 76 -3.56 -0.39 0.76
CA LEU A 76 -2.96 -0.51 2.08
C LEU A 76 -3.05 0.81 2.86
N THR A 77 -2.67 1.92 2.25
CA THR A 77 -2.70 3.21 2.94
C THR A 77 -4.13 3.57 3.35
N ASP A 78 -5.09 3.25 2.52
CA ASP A 78 -6.50 3.47 2.85
C ASP A 78 -6.92 2.65 4.07
N SER A 79 -6.47 1.40 4.15
CA SER A 79 -6.84 0.49 5.23
C SER A 79 -6.21 0.85 6.57
N ILE A 80 -5.03 1.46 6.60
CA ILE A 80 -4.34 1.75 7.85
C ILE A 80 -4.73 3.10 8.48
N LYS A 81 -5.34 3.97 7.71
CA LYS A 81 -5.78 5.27 8.22
C LYS A 81 -6.79 5.07 9.35
N GLY A 82 -6.54 5.68 10.49
CA GLY A 82 -7.41 5.55 11.66
C GLY A 82 -7.11 4.35 12.54
N LYS A 83 -6.19 3.49 12.14
CA LYS A 83 -5.82 2.30 12.92
C LYS A 83 -4.71 2.62 13.91
N THR A 84 -4.55 1.76 14.92
CA THR A 84 -3.47 1.92 15.90
C THR A 84 -2.15 1.41 15.31
N VAL A 85 -1.06 1.99 15.77
CA VAL A 85 0.28 1.53 15.39
C VAL A 85 0.46 0.05 15.72
N ASN A 86 -0.03 -0.36 16.89
CA ASN A 86 0.09 -1.77 17.30
C ASN A 86 -0.62 -2.73 16.33
N SER A 87 -1.81 -2.36 15.84
CA SER A 87 -2.52 -3.20 14.88
C SER A 87 -1.80 -3.25 13.54
N ILE A 88 -1.19 -2.14 13.13
CA ILE A 88 -0.44 -2.08 11.87
C ILE A 88 0.82 -2.96 11.94
N LYS A 89 1.49 -2.98 13.09
CA LYS A 89 2.68 -3.82 13.28
C LYS A 89 2.36 -5.32 13.17
N LYS A 90 1.10 -5.69 13.35
CA LYS A 90 0.65 -7.08 13.23
C LYS A 90 0.21 -7.47 11.82
N LEU A 91 0.17 -6.51 10.90
CA LEU A 91 -0.20 -6.80 9.51
C LEU A 91 0.82 -7.75 8.89
N LYS A 92 0.28 -8.72 8.16
CA LYS A 92 1.08 -9.72 7.46
C LYS A 92 0.98 -9.53 5.96
N ALA A 93 1.95 -10.09 5.24
CA ALA A 93 1.96 -10.05 3.79
C ALA A 93 0.63 -10.54 3.19
N GLU A 94 0.09 -11.62 3.73
CA GLU A 94 -1.16 -12.20 3.23
C GLU A 94 -2.34 -11.23 3.33
N ASN A 95 -2.34 -10.36 4.35
CA ASN A 95 -3.41 -9.36 4.49
C ASN A 95 -3.42 -8.39 3.30
N VAL A 96 -2.23 -7.96 2.87
CA VAL A 96 -2.10 -7.05 1.73
C VAL A 96 -2.48 -7.77 0.43
N LEU A 97 -2.02 -9.00 0.28
CA LEU A 97 -2.33 -9.78 -0.92
C LEU A 97 -3.83 -10.04 -1.05
N ASP A 98 -4.50 -10.26 0.07
CA ASP A 98 -5.95 -10.44 0.08
C ASP A 98 -6.70 -9.18 -0.38
N MET A 99 -6.15 -8.00 -0.09
CA MET A 99 -6.75 -6.75 -0.55
C MET A 99 -6.80 -6.65 -2.07
N LEU A 100 -5.81 -7.23 -2.75
CA LEU A 100 -5.74 -7.18 -4.21
C LEU A 100 -6.71 -8.13 -4.88
N LYS A 101 -7.14 -9.19 -4.18
CA LYS A 101 -8.10 -10.18 -4.69
C LYS A 101 -7.70 -10.79 -6.03
N MET A 102 -6.42 -11.01 -6.23
CA MET A 102 -5.90 -11.64 -7.43
C MET A 102 -4.70 -12.49 -7.10
N LYS A 103 -4.45 -13.48 -7.93
CA LYS A 103 -3.26 -14.30 -7.78
C LYS A 103 -2.10 -13.62 -8.46
N LEU A 104 -0.97 -13.59 -7.79
CA LEU A 104 0.23 -12.95 -8.31
C LEU A 104 1.37 -13.97 -8.37
N ASN A 105 2.21 -13.85 -9.39
CA ASN A 105 3.44 -14.64 -9.45
C ASN A 105 4.45 -14.05 -8.44
N PRO A 106 5.53 -14.78 -8.11
CA PRO A 106 6.48 -14.33 -7.10
C PRO A 106 7.05 -12.93 -7.33
N ALA A 107 7.30 -12.54 -8.56
CA ALA A 107 7.83 -11.21 -8.85
C ALA A 107 6.83 -10.12 -8.51
N ARG A 108 5.56 -10.36 -8.83
CA ARG A 108 4.49 -9.40 -8.54
C ARG A 108 4.16 -9.33 -7.06
N ILE A 109 4.35 -10.42 -6.33
CA ILE A 109 4.16 -10.42 -4.88
C ILE A 109 5.10 -9.41 -4.24
N LYS A 110 6.34 -9.33 -4.68
CA LYS A 110 7.28 -8.33 -4.17
C LYS A 110 6.81 -6.92 -4.44
N CYS A 111 6.28 -6.66 -5.61
CA CYS A 111 5.71 -5.35 -5.95
C CYS A 111 4.54 -5.01 -5.03
N ALA A 112 3.67 -5.98 -4.78
CA ALA A 112 2.50 -5.79 -3.93
C ALA A 112 2.85 -5.47 -2.49
N LEU A 113 3.98 -5.98 -1.99
CA LEU A 113 4.38 -5.82 -0.60
C LEU A 113 5.29 -4.64 -0.32
N LEU A 114 5.65 -3.89 -1.36
CA LEU A 114 6.61 -2.80 -1.21
C LEU A 114 6.11 -1.72 -0.25
N SER A 115 4.84 -1.35 -0.34
CA SER A 115 4.25 -0.36 0.56
C SER A 115 4.18 -0.86 2.01
N LEU A 116 3.94 -2.16 2.20
CA LEU A 116 3.95 -2.73 3.54
C LEU A 116 5.34 -2.63 4.16
N GLU A 117 6.38 -2.90 3.37
CA GLU A 117 7.76 -2.74 3.84
C GLU A 117 8.04 -1.29 4.22
N ALA A 118 7.55 -0.35 3.42
CA ALA A 118 7.72 1.08 3.72
C ALA A 118 7.01 1.47 5.02
N VAL A 119 5.79 0.98 5.23
CA VAL A 119 5.05 1.24 6.47
C VAL A 119 5.79 0.67 7.67
N ARG A 120 6.26 -0.57 7.56
CA ARG A 120 7.02 -1.21 8.63
C ARG A 120 8.30 -0.45 8.95
N GLY A 121 9.01 -0.01 7.90
CA GLY A 121 10.21 0.78 8.07
C GLY A 121 9.95 2.11 8.78
N ALA A 122 8.84 2.76 8.46
CA ALA A 122 8.47 4.02 9.06
C ALA A 122 8.14 3.87 10.56
N LEU A 123 7.61 2.70 10.95
CA LEU A 123 7.19 2.46 12.33
C LEU A 123 8.23 1.77 13.21
N ARG A 124 9.43 1.52 12.72
CA ARG A 124 10.50 0.94 13.52
C ARG A 124 11.07 1.92 14.52
#